data_710cf5685826cff1854db194f206fd52
#
_entry.id   710cf5685826cff1854db194f206fd52
#
_cell.length_a   1.000
_cell.length_b   1.000
_cell.length_c   1.000
_cell.angle_alpha   90.00
_cell.angle_beta   90.00
_cell.angle_gamma   90.00
#
_symmetry.space_group_name_H-M   'P 1'
#
loop_
_entity.id
_entity.type
_entity.pdbx_description
1 polymer ?
#
loop_
_entity_poly.entity_id
_entity_poly.type
_entity_poly.pdbx_seq_one_letter_code
_entity_poly.pdbx_strand_id
1 'polypeptide(L)'
;MQIIQCEMRYEPEHKTRTRDRIVRNAARKLRAEGLSGPGVASVMKASGLTVGGFYKHFRSKDELLAESIAEAFSESSEKIYSSLQNLPREDRWKALVRLYLSPEHCDHPDSGCPVAALAPEMARAKLGVRKRISGLIKDRAERWVEFMPGRTATERQRNFSVIFSAMAGAVSVARILTDPADRQKVLADMQDHLLRTF
;
A
#
# COMPACT_ATOMS: atom_id res chain seq x y z
N MET A 1 51.54 25.81 2.68
CA MET A 1 50.86 24.69 1.97
C MET A 1 49.64 24.28 2.81
N GLN A 2 48.50 24.93 2.53
CA GLN A 2 47.27 24.69 3.26
C GLN A 2 46.59 23.44 2.70
N ILE A 3 46.48 22.42 3.53
CA ILE A 3 45.69 21.20 3.22
C ILE A 3 44.21 21.58 3.40
N ILE A 4 43.49 21.75 2.27
CA ILE A 4 42.07 21.90 2.26
C ILE A 4 41.47 20.51 2.60
N GLN A 5 41.11 20.31 3.86
CA GLN A 5 40.28 19.20 4.27
C GLN A 5 38.88 19.41 3.65
N CYS A 6 38.63 18.75 2.53
CA CYS A 6 37.30 18.65 1.97
C CYS A 6 36.52 17.65 2.82
N GLU A 7 36.00 18.10 3.96
CA GLU A 7 34.91 17.39 4.66
C GLU A 7 33.68 17.43 3.75
N MET A 8 33.48 16.36 2.97
CA MET A 8 32.19 16.10 2.36
C MET A 8 31.19 15.84 3.51
N ARG A 9 30.63 16.90 4.06
CA ARG A 9 29.45 16.85 4.91
C ARG A 9 28.35 16.22 4.07
N TYR A 10 28.16 14.91 4.24
CA TYR A 10 26.99 14.20 3.75
C TYR A 10 25.79 14.83 4.44
N GLU A 11 25.10 15.74 3.75
CA GLU A 11 24.02 16.52 4.35
C GLU A 11 22.98 15.58 4.94
N PRO A 12 22.49 15.82 6.16
CA PRO A 12 21.44 15.00 6.79
C PRO A 12 20.25 14.74 5.86
N GLU A 13 19.93 15.71 5.03
CA GLU A 13 18.88 15.67 4.02
C GLU A 13 19.12 14.59 2.93
N HIS A 14 20.37 14.45 2.47
CA HIS A 14 20.71 13.41 1.49
C HIS A 14 20.56 12.00 2.07
N LYS A 15 20.89 11.81 3.35
CA LYS A 15 20.72 10.53 4.05
C LYS A 15 19.24 10.17 4.17
N THR A 16 18.39 11.15 4.52
CA THR A 16 16.94 10.99 4.61
C THR A 16 16.34 10.63 3.25
N ARG A 17 16.61 11.39 2.20
CA ARG A 17 16.15 11.13 0.82
C ARG A 17 16.56 9.73 0.33
N THR A 18 17.77 9.31 0.66
CA THR A 18 18.26 7.98 0.29
C THR A 18 17.49 6.88 1.04
N ARG A 19 17.26 7.07 2.34
CA ARG A 19 16.47 6.17 3.16
C ARG A 19 15.03 6.02 2.64
N ASP A 20 14.37 7.11 2.34
CA ASP A 20 13.01 7.15 1.79
C ASP A 20 12.92 6.41 0.44
N ARG A 21 13.94 6.57 -0.42
CA ARG A 21 14.04 5.84 -1.68
C ARG A 21 14.15 4.33 -1.47
N ILE A 22 14.93 3.89 -0.48
CA ILE A 22 15.05 2.47 -0.14
C ILE A 22 13.70 1.94 0.36
N VAL A 23 13.02 2.67 1.25
CA VAL A 23 11.71 2.27 1.80
C VAL A 23 10.66 2.17 0.69
N ARG A 24 10.57 3.15 -0.21
CA ARG A 24 9.63 3.10 -1.35
C ARG A 24 9.90 1.91 -2.27
N ASN A 25 11.15 1.66 -2.63
CA ASN A 25 11.50 0.51 -3.47
C ASN A 25 11.19 -0.82 -2.77
N ALA A 26 11.45 -0.91 -1.47
CA ALA A 26 11.10 -2.08 -0.68
C ALA A 26 9.57 -2.27 -0.60
N ALA A 27 8.80 -1.19 -0.42
CA ALA A 27 7.33 -1.22 -0.39
C ALA A 27 6.72 -1.76 -1.69
N ARG A 28 7.24 -1.33 -2.84
CA ARG A 28 6.83 -1.83 -4.16
C ARG A 28 7.18 -3.30 -4.34
N LYS A 29 8.42 -3.69 -4.02
CA LYS A 29 8.87 -5.07 -4.12
C LYS A 29 8.08 -6.01 -3.21
N LEU A 30 7.78 -5.60 -1.98
CA LEU A 30 6.93 -6.38 -1.08
C LEU A 30 5.56 -6.68 -1.68
N ARG A 31 4.91 -5.69 -2.29
CA ARG A 31 3.61 -5.89 -2.94
C ARG A 31 3.67 -6.75 -4.19
N ALA A 32 4.78 -6.71 -4.93
CA ALA A 32 4.98 -7.51 -6.14
C ALA A 32 5.45 -8.96 -5.86
N GLU A 33 6.32 -9.13 -4.85
CA GLU A 33 7.07 -10.37 -4.63
C GLU A 33 6.68 -11.10 -3.33
N GLY A 34 5.80 -10.50 -2.49
CA GLY A 34 5.43 -11.03 -1.18
C GLY A 34 6.31 -10.53 -0.03
N LEU A 35 5.89 -10.77 1.23
CA LEU A 35 6.61 -10.32 2.42
C LEU A 35 8.00 -10.96 2.58
N SER A 36 8.17 -12.16 2.07
CA SER A 36 9.45 -12.90 2.11
C SER A 36 10.27 -12.76 0.84
N GLY A 37 9.72 -12.17 -0.23
CA GLY A 37 10.31 -12.12 -1.56
C GLY A 37 11.55 -11.25 -1.68
N PRO A 38 11.51 -9.95 -1.32
CA PRO A 38 12.64 -9.07 -1.57
C PRO A 38 13.74 -9.24 -0.52
N GLY A 39 14.87 -9.80 -0.95
CA GLY A 39 16.10 -9.76 -0.16
C GLY A 39 16.69 -8.35 -0.07
N VAL A 40 17.45 -8.05 1.00
CA VAL A 40 18.15 -6.76 1.17
C VAL A 40 18.96 -6.40 -0.07
N ALA A 41 19.65 -7.38 -0.68
CA ALA A 41 20.45 -7.16 -1.88
C ALA A 41 19.61 -6.65 -3.06
N SER A 42 18.42 -7.23 -3.27
CA SER A 42 17.49 -6.84 -4.34
C SER A 42 16.97 -5.41 -4.13
N VAL A 43 16.60 -5.06 -2.90
CA VAL A 43 16.12 -3.71 -2.54
C VAL A 43 17.22 -2.67 -2.72
N MET A 44 18.42 -2.94 -2.21
CA MET A 44 19.56 -2.02 -2.33
C MET A 44 19.95 -1.80 -3.80
N LYS A 45 20.01 -2.85 -4.60
CA LYS A 45 20.26 -2.76 -6.04
C LYS A 45 19.20 -1.91 -6.76
N ALA A 46 17.91 -2.13 -6.47
CA ALA A 46 16.81 -1.33 -7.01
C ALA A 46 16.87 0.15 -6.59
N SER A 47 17.54 0.41 -5.46
CA SER A 47 17.78 1.76 -4.96
C SER A 47 19.08 2.40 -5.47
N GLY A 48 19.81 1.74 -6.38
CA GLY A 48 21.09 2.23 -6.90
C GLY A 48 22.22 2.21 -5.87
N LEU A 49 22.17 1.26 -4.91
CA LEU A 49 23.08 1.20 -3.77
C LEU A 49 23.71 -0.20 -3.64
N THR A 50 24.87 -0.25 -2.97
CA THR A 50 25.52 -1.52 -2.59
C THR A 50 24.91 -2.10 -1.32
N VAL A 51 24.95 -3.42 -1.17
CA VAL A 51 24.47 -4.13 0.03
C VAL A 51 25.16 -3.62 1.30
N GLY A 52 26.47 -3.31 1.24
CA GLY A 52 27.22 -2.78 2.38
C GLY A 52 26.72 -1.46 2.93
N GLY A 53 25.97 -0.69 2.11
CA GLY A 53 25.33 0.55 2.55
C GLY A 53 24.09 0.37 3.42
N PHE A 54 23.53 -0.83 3.49
CA PHE A 54 22.27 -1.11 4.20
C PHE A 54 22.29 -0.66 5.67
N TYR A 55 23.30 -1.10 6.41
CA TYR A 55 23.42 -0.81 7.84
C TYR A 55 23.72 0.67 8.18
N LYS A 56 23.99 1.51 7.17
CA LYS A 56 24.03 2.98 7.35
C LYS A 56 22.65 3.58 7.49
N HIS A 57 21.60 2.87 7.03
CA HIS A 57 20.21 3.35 6.98
C HIS A 57 19.25 2.59 7.89
N PHE A 58 19.47 1.27 8.11
CA PHE A 58 18.58 0.40 8.88
C PHE A 58 19.36 -0.47 9.84
N ARG A 59 18.84 -0.66 11.05
CA ARG A 59 19.43 -1.52 12.09
C ARG A 59 19.20 -3.00 11.80
N SER A 60 18.10 -3.33 11.11
CA SER A 60 17.72 -4.70 10.80
C SER A 60 16.82 -4.79 9.56
N LYS A 61 16.67 -6.01 9.03
CA LYS A 61 15.67 -6.30 7.98
C LYS A 61 14.24 -6.05 8.49
N ASP A 62 13.97 -6.34 9.76
CA ASP A 62 12.63 -6.15 10.36
C ASP A 62 12.27 -4.66 10.45
N GLU A 63 13.24 -3.78 10.67
CA GLU A 63 13.05 -2.34 10.63
C GLU A 63 12.64 -1.89 9.21
N LEU A 64 13.40 -2.29 8.19
CA LEU A 64 13.05 -2.01 6.80
C LEU A 64 11.67 -2.56 6.44
N LEU A 65 11.36 -3.81 6.79
CA LEU A 65 10.07 -4.43 6.53
C LEU A 65 8.92 -3.62 7.16
N ALA A 66 9.09 -3.24 8.42
CA ALA A 66 8.07 -2.48 9.15
C ALA A 66 7.78 -1.11 8.51
N GLU A 67 8.82 -0.41 8.06
CA GLU A 67 8.67 0.87 7.37
C GLU A 67 8.12 0.72 5.96
N SER A 68 8.56 -0.31 5.23
CA SER A 68 8.06 -0.58 3.89
C SER A 68 6.58 -0.94 3.88
N ILE A 69 6.09 -1.65 4.89
CA ILE A 69 4.65 -1.91 5.06
C ILE A 69 3.91 -0.60 5.31
N ALA A 70 4.40 0.26 6.20
CA ALA A 70 3.78 1.56 6.46
C ALA A 70 3.74 2.44 5.21
N GLU A 71 4.84 2.49 4.46
CA GLU A 71 4.94 3.22 3.19
C GLU A 71 3.95 2.67 2.14
N ALA A 72 3.83 1.34 2.01
CA ALA A 72 2.88 0.73 1.10
C ALA A 72 1.43 1.14 1.39
N PHE A 73 1.06 1.23 2.68
CA PHE A 73 -0.25 1.74 3.10
C PHE A 73 -0.39 3.23 2.82
N SER A 74 0.63 4.03 3.09
CA SER A 74 0.62 5.48 2.86
C SER A 74 0.50 5.80 1.37
N GLU A 75 1.40 5.28 0.54
CA GLU A 75 1.45 5.52 -0.91
C GLU A 75 0.11 5.16 -1.57
N SER A 76 -0.44 3.96 -1.30
CA SER A 76 -1.70 3.52 -1.90
C SER A 76 -2.90 4.35 -1.43
N SER A 77 -2.90 4.84 -0.19
CA SER A 77 -3.96 5.68 0.36
C SER A 77 -3.92 7.08 -0.21
N GLU A 78 -2.74 7.70 -0.27
CA GLU A 78 -2.59 9.07 -0.78
C GLU A 78 -2.91 9.16 -2.27
N LYS A 79 -2.50 8.16 -3.08
CA LYS A 79 -2.83 8.10 -4.51
C LYS A 79 -4.35 8.16 -4.75
N ILE A 80 -5.10 7.35 -4.00
CA ILE A 80 -6.57 7.33 -4.11
C ILE A 80 -7.18 8.59 -3.50
N TYR A 81 -6.76 8.96 -2.28
CA TYR A 81 -7.34 10.09 -1.55
C TYR A 81 -7.23 11.39 -2.33
N SER A 82 -6.07 11.69 -2.90
CA SER A 82 -5.86 12.90 -3.71
C SER A 82 -6.78 12.96 -4.94
N SER A 83 -7.09 11.80 -5.55
CA SER A 83 -8.00 11.73 -6.70
C SER A 83 -9.47 12.02 -6.32
N LEU A 84 -9.83 11.88 -5.03
CA LEU A 84 -11.21 12.02 -4.57
C LEU A 84 -11.52 13.38 -3.94
N GLN A 85 -10.51 14.17 -3.60
CA GLN A 85 -10.69 15.43 -2.84
C GLN A 85 -11.59 16.44 -3.54
N ASN A 86 -11.53 16.50 -4.86
CA ASN A 86 -12.29 17.46 -5.66
C ASN A 86 -13.73 16.99 -5.99
N LEU A 87 -14.09 15.79 -5.56
CA LEU A 87 -15.45 15.26 -5.78
C LEU A 87 -16.39 15.65 -4.64
N PRO A 88 -17.70 15.81 -4.91
CA PRO A 88 -18.72 15.89 -3.87
C PRO A 88 -18.61 14.72 -2.89
N ARG A 89 -18.89 14.97 -1.61
CA ARG A 89 -18.71 13.98 -0.55
C ARG A 89 -19.47 12.68 -0.82
N GLU A 90 -20.70 12.78 -1.31
CA GLU A 90 -21.59 11.68 -1.63
C GLU A 90 -21.08 10.78 -2.77
N ASP A 91 -20.22 11.31 -3.64
CA ASP A 91 -19.67 10.58 -4.79
C ASP A 91 -18.30 9.94 -4.50
N ARG A 92 -17.63 10.34 -3.41
CA ARG A 92 -16.28 9.88 -3.10
C ARG A 92 -16.19 8.37 -2.92
N TRP A 93 -17.13 7.75 -2.20
CA TRP A 93 -17.12 6.32 -2.00
C TRP A 93 -17.37 5.55 -3.30
N LYS A 94 -18.25 6.06 -4.19
CA LYS A 94 -18.49 5.46 -5.51
C LYS A 94 -17.25 5.55 -6.38
N ALA A 95 -16.58 6.69 -6.38
CA ALA A 95 -15.33 6.87 -7.09
C ALA A 95 -14.20 5.98 -6.51
N LEU A 96 -14.14 5.82 -5.16
CA LEU A 96 -13.25 4.88 -4.52
C LEU A 96 -13.48 3.45 -5.03
N VAL A 97 -14.72 2.99 -5.08
CA VAL A 97 -15.07 1.64 -5.57
C VAL A 97 -14.61 1.47 -7.02
N ARG A 98 -14.88 2.46 -7.90
CA ARG A 98 -14.47 2.41 -9.31
C ARG A 98 -12.94 2.39 -9.48
N LEU A 99 -12.23 3.24 -8.76
CA LEU A 99 -10.76 3.28 -8.81
C LEU A 99 -10.12 2.01 -8.26
N TYR A 100 -10.66 1.49 -7.16
CA TYR A 100 -10.12 0.29 -6.53
C TYR A 100 -10.36 -0.97 -7.35
N LEU A 101 -11.53 -1.10 -7.97
CA LEU A 101 -11.90 -2.24 -8.82
C LEU A 101 -11.58 -2.01 -10.31
N SER A 102 -10.65 -1.11 -10.61
CA SER A 102 -10.19 -0.88 -11.98
C SER A 102 -9.16 -1.93 -12.43
N PRO A 103 -9.09 -2.21 -13.75
CA PRO A 103 -8.00 -3.02 -14.32
C PRO A 103 -6.63 -2.47 -13.95
N GLU A 104 -6.45 -1.15 -13.99
CA GLU A 104 -5.20 -0.47 -13.62
C GLU A 104 -4.73 -0.86 -12.22
N HIS A 105 -5.61 -0.84 -11.20
CA HIS A 105 -5.26 -1.26 -9.85
C HIS A 105 -5.01 -2.76 -9.74
N CYS A 106 -5.73 -3.57 -10.51
CA CYS A 106 -5.56 -5.02 -10.53
C CYS A 106 -4.21 -5.41 -11.12
N ASP A 107 -3.79 -4.78 -12.21
CA ASP A 107 -2.60 -5.15 -12.99
C ASP A 107 -1.29 -4.62 -12.39
N HIS A 108 -1.37 -3.65 -11.48
CA HIS A 108 -0.21 -3.04 -10.83
C HIS A 108 -0.18 -3.30 -9.31
N PRO A 109 0.08 -4.56 -8.86
CA PRO A 109 0.13 -4.89 -7.44
C PRO A 109 1.20 -4.09 -6.68
N ASP A 110 2.32 -3.76 -7.33
CA ASP A 110 3.45 -3.03 -6.78
C ASP A 110 3.11 -1.60 -6.31
N SER A 111 2.07 -0.99 -6.88
CA SER A 111 1.58 0.35 -6.49
C SER A 111 0.18 0.34 -5.86
N GLY A 112 -0.47 -0.83 -5.82
CA GLY A 112 -1.83 -1.01 -5.33
C GLY A 112 -1.95 -1.19 -3.81
N CYS A 113 -3.15 -1.57 -3.39
CA CYS A 113 -3.45 -1.80 -1.97
C CYS A 113 -2.65 -2.99 -1.40
N PRO A 114 -1.89 -2.81 -0.32
CA PRO A 114 -1.11 -3.90 0.27
C PRO A 114 -1.99 -5.02 0.85
N VAL A 115 -3.24 -4.75 1.26
CA VAL A 115 -4.15 -5.80 1.74
C VAL A 115 -4.53 -6.73 0.59
N ALA A 116 -4.90 -6.19 -0.58
CA ALA A 116 -5.22 -7.02 -1.75
C ALA A 116 -4.04 -7.85 -2.26
N ALA A 117 -2.79 -7.40 -2.02
CA ALA A 117 -1.60 -8.12 -2.43
C ALA A 117 -1.11 -9.14 -1.39
N LEU A 118 -1.22 -8.83 -0.09
CA LEU A 118 -0.43 -9.48 0.95
C LEU A 118 -1.25 -9.99 2.15
N ALA A 119 -2.59 -9.92 2.14
CA ALA A 119 -3.41 -10.26 3.32
C ALA A 119 -3.12 -11.66 3.91
N PRO A 120 -2.99 -12.75 3.14
CA PRO A 120 -2.68 -14.06 3.69
C PRO A 120 -1.31 -14.14 4.38
N GLU A 121 -0.31 -13.43 3.84
CA GLU A 121 1.03 -13.38 4.42
C GLU A 121 1.06 -12.50 5.68
N MET A 122 0.38 -11.35 5.64
CA MET A 122 0.21 -10.48 6.81
C MET A 122 -0.48 -11.22 7.96
N ALA A 123 -1.49 -12.05 7.68
CA ALA A 123 -2.19 -12.83 8.69
C ALA A 123 -1.29 -13.89 9.36
N ARG A 124 -0.28 -14.40 8.65
CA ARG A 124 0.71 -15.36 9.14
C ARG A 124 1.95 -14.73 9.76
N ALA A 125 2.09 -13.40 9.68
CA ALA A 125 3.25 -12.69 10.22
C ALA A 125 3.32 -12.77 11.76
N LYS A 126 4.52 -12.56 12.33
CA LYS A 126 4.73 -12.51 13.78
C LYS A 126 3.82 -11.48 14.45
N LEU A 127 3.42 -11.71 15.69
CA LEU A 127 2.46 -10.88 16.42
C LEU A 127 2.81 -9.39 16.40
N GLY A 128 4.08 -9.02 16.57
CA GLY A 128 4.52 -7.62 16.54
C GLY A 128 4.25 -6.94 15.20
N VAL A 129 4.51 -7.64 14.10
CA VAL A 129 4.22 -7.15 12.74
C VAL A 129 2.71 -7.03 12.54
N ARG A 130 1.93 -8.05 12.96
CA ARG A 130 0.46 -8.02 12.87
C ARG A 130 -0.16 -6.86 13.65
N LYS A 131 0.34 -6.57 14.87
CA LYS A 131 -0.12 -5.43 15.67
C LYS A 131 0.09 -4.11 14.92
N ARG A 132 1.26 -3.92 14.30
CA ARG A 132 1.56 -2.74 13.51
C ARG A 132 0.64 -2.60 12.29
N ILE A 133 0.45 -3.69 11.54
CA ILE A 133 -0.47 -3.72 10.38
C ILE A 133 -1.90 -3.42 10.81
N SER A 134 -2.34 -3.98 11.93
CA SER A 134 -3.68 -3.71 12.49
C SER A 134 -3.89 -2.21 12.81
N GLY A 135 -2.86 -1.53 13.34
CA GLY A 135 -2.88 -0.08 13.52
C GLY A 135 -3.07 0.65 12.18
N LEU A 136 -2.25 0.34 11.18
CA LEU A 136 -2.34 0.97 9.85
C LEU A 136 -3.70 0.75 9.17
N ILE A 137 -4.33 -0.41 9.37
CA ILE A 137 -5.68 -0.68 8.84
C ILE A 137 -6.72 0.17 9.58
N LYS A 138 -6.60 0.32 10.90
CA LYS A 138 -7.52 1.15 11.71
C LYS A 138 -7.42 2.63 11.33
N ASP A 139 -6.21 3.17 11.28
CA ASP A 139 -5.95 4.56 10.91
C ASP A 139 -6.51 4.87 9.50
N ARG A 140 -6.36 3.89 8.59
CA ARG A 140 -6.95 3.98 7.25
C ARG A 140 -8.48 3.96 7.30
N ALA A 141 -9.07 3.07 8.09
CA ALA A 141 -10.52 2.98 8.26
C ALA A 141 -11.10 4.32 8.75
N GLU A 142 -10.51 4.92 9.78
CA GLU A 142 -10.94 6.23 10.31
C GLU A 142 -10.98 7.31 9.23
N ARG A 143 -9.97 7.35 8.37
CA ARG A 143 -9.88 8.31 7.26
C ARG A 143 -10.95 8.12 6.18
N TRP A 144 -11.36 6.87 5.92
CA TRP A 144 -12.30 6.55 4.85
C TRP A 144 -13.76 6.48 5.28
N VAL A 145 -14.02 6.20 6.56
CA VAL A 145 -15.39 6.05 7.12
C VAL A 145 -16.24 7.30 6.88
N GLU A 146 -15.65 8.49 6.89
CA GLU A 146 -16.38 9.73 6.64
C GLU A 146 -17.06 9.80 5.27
N PHE A 147 -16.49 9.13 4.28
CA PHE A 147 -16.98 9.12 2.91
C PHE A 147 -17.93 7.96 2.60
N MET A 148 -18.04 7.00 3.52
CA MET A 148 -18.86 5.81 3.30
C MET A 148 -20.35 6.16 3.34
N PRO A 149 -21.20 5.43 2.57
CA PRO A 149 -22.62 5.53 2.65
C PRO A 149 -23.13 5.13 4.05
N GLY A 150 -24.16 5.77 4.55
CA GLY A 150 -24.77 5.52 5.85
C GLY A 150 -25.18 6.78 6.58
N ARG A 151 -26.28 6.72 7.32
CA ARG A 151 -26.85 7.85 8.08
C ARG A 151 -26.10 8.08 9.40
N THR A 152 -25.64 7.01 10.04
CA THR A 152 -24.95 7.06 11.33
C THR A 152 -23.46 6.71 11.17
N ALA A 153 -22.63 7.09 12.14
CA ALA A 153 -21.23 6.70 12.18
C ALA A 153 -21.06 5.18 12.20
N THR A 154 -21.92 4.47 12.96
CA THR A 154 -21.91 3.00 13.05
C THR A 154 -22.24 2.35 11.71
N GLU A 155 -23.22 2.87 10.98
CA GLU A 155 -23.53 2.37 9.64
C GLU A 155 -22.36 2.58 8.68
N ARG A 156 -21.77 3.77 8.67
CA ARG A 156 -20.61 4.06 7.82
C ARG A 156 -19.42 3.16 8.14
N GLN A 157 -19.16 2.90 9.43
CA GLN A 157 -18.10 1.98 9.85
C GLN A 157 -18.35 0.56 9.36
N ARG A 158 -19.58 0.06 9.51
CA ARG A 158 -19.97 -1.26 8.99
C ARG A 158 -19.83 -1.32 7.47
N ASN A 159 -20.35 -0.30 6.77
CA ASN A 159 -20.31 -0.26 5.31
C ASN A 159 -18.86 -0.15 4.79
N PHE A 160 -17.98 0.59 5.47
CA PHE A 160 -16.56 0.57 5.17
C PHE A 160 -15.99 -0.85 5.26
N SER A 161 -16.27 -1.57 6.35
CA SER A 161 -15.73 -2.93 6.54
C SER A 161 -16.21 -3.89 5.44
N VAL A 162 -17.49 -3.83 5.07
CA VAL A 162 -18.07 -4.67 4.00
C VAL A 162 -17.47 -4.29 2.64
N ILE A 163 -17.55 -3.03 2.26
CA ILE A 163 -17.09 -2.54 0.95
C ILE A 163 -15.59 -2.80 0.77
N PHE A 164 -14.77 -2.49 1.78
CA PHE A 164 -13.33 -2.68 1.70
C PHE A 164 -12.94 -4.15 1.59
N SER A 165 -13.57 -5.02 2.39
CA SER A 165 -13.29 -6.47 2.34
C SER A 165 -13.71 -7.09 1.01
N ALA A 166 -14.87 -6.68 0.47
CA ALA A 166 -15.35 -7.14 -0.84
C ALA A 166 -14.42 -6.69 -1.97
N MET A 167 -14.01 -5.43 -1.98
CA MET A 167 -13.07 -4.89 -2.97
C MET A 167 -11.71 -5.60 -2.92
N ALA A 168 -11.15 -5.77 -1.72
CA ALA A 168 -9.85 -6.43 -1.55
C ALA A 168 -9.90 -7.89 -1.99
N GLY A 169 -10.98 -8.60 -1.66
CA GLY A 169 -11.23 -9.97 -2.09
C GLY A 169 -11.37 -10.09 -3.61
N ALA A 170 -12.16 -9.21 -4.24
CA ALA A 170 -12.35 -9.22 -5.69
C ALA A 170 -11.04 -9.00 -6.46
N VAL A 171 -10.23 -8.03 -6.05
CA VAL A 171 -8.91 -7.79 -6.68
C VAL A 171 -7.98 -8.99 -6.47
N SER A 172 -7.99 -9.60 -5.27
CA SER A 172 -7.17 -10.80 -5.00
C SER A 172 -7.58 -11.97 -5.88
N VAL A 173 -8.89 -12.21 -6.06
CA VAL A 173 -9.40 -13.26 -6.94
C VAL A 173 -9.08 -12.96 -8.40
N ALA A 174 -9.33 -11.73 -8.85
CA ALA A 174 -9.05 -11.33 -10.23
C ALA A 174 -7.58 -11.54 -10.62
N ARG A 175 -6.63 -11.29 -9.70
CA ARG A 175 -5.19 -11.51 -9.92
C ARG A 175 -4.80 -12.99 -10.10
N ILE A 176 -5.61 -13.93 -9.64
CA ILE A 176 -5.36 -15.37 -9.80
C ILE A 176 -5.80 -15.84 -11.19
N LEU A 177 -6.80 -15.17 -11.79
CA LEU A 177 -7.34 -15.55 -13.08
C LEU A 177 -6.34 -15.19 -14.21
N THR A 178 -6.15 -16.12 -15.14
CA THR A 178 -5.22 -15.94 -16.27
C THR A 178 -5.89 -15.31 -17.48
N ASP A 179 -7.22 -15.52 -17.64
CA ASP A 179 -7.99 -14.92 -18.73
C ASP A 179 -8.34 -13.45 -18.40
N PRO A 180 -7.95 -12.48 -19.24
CA PRO A 180 -8.28 -11.07 -19.05
C PRO A 180 -9.78 -10.78 -18.98
N ALA A 181 -10.61 -11.51 -19.73
CA ALA A 181 -12.06 -11.33 -19.74
C ALA A 181 -12.68 -11.76 -18.40
N ASP A 182 -12.24 -12.89 -17.84
CA ASP A 182 -12.67 -13.36 -16.55
C ASP A 182 -12.25 -12.40 -15.42
N ARG A 183 -11.03 -11.87 -15.50
CA ARG A 183 -10.54 -10.84 -14.55
C ARG A 183 -11.42 -9.61 -14.57
N GLN A 184 -11.68 -9.08 -15.77
CA GLN A 184 -12.52 -7.89 -15.95
C GLN A 184 -13.94 -8.14 -15.46
N LYS A 185 -14.49 -9.34 -15.72
CA LYS A 185 -15.83 -9.73 -15.27
C LYS A 185 -15.94 -9.71 -13.74
N VAL A 186 -15.01 -10.31 -13.01
CA VAL A 186 -15.01 -10.33 -11.54
C VAL A 186 -14.98 -8.90 -10.98
N LEU A 187 -14.15 -8.02 -11.54
CA LEU A 187 -14.04 -6.63 -11.09
C LEU A 187 -15.33 -5.85 -11.37
N ALA A 188 -15.90 -6.01 -12.57
CA ALA A 188 -17.12 -5.32 -12.99
C ALA A 188 -18.35 -5.79 -12.20
N ASP A 189 -18.53 -7.09 -12.02
CA ASP A 189 -19.63 -7.65 -11.24
C ASP A 189 -19.60 -7.16 -9.78
N MET A 190 -18.42 -7.13 -9.15
CA MET A 190 -18.27 -6.61 -7.80
C MET A 190 -18.52 -5.11 -7.73
N GLN A 191 -18.01 -4.34 -8.68
CA GLN A 191 -18.25 -2.89 -8.75
C GLN A 191 -19.75 -2.57 -8.87
N ASP A 192 -20.43 -3.23 -9.79
CA ASP A 192 -21.86 -3.05 -10.03
C ASP A 192 -22.68 -3.44 -8.79
N HIS A 193 -22.37 -4.59 -8.18
CA HIS A 193 -23.03 -5.03 -6.96
C HIS A 193 -22.89 -4.01 -5.82
N LEU A 194 -21.69 -3.51 -5.56
CA LEU A 194 -21.46 -2.54 -4.48
C LEU A 194 -22.19 -1.22 -4.75
N LEU A 195 -22.14 -0.71 -5.98
CA LEU A 195 -22.76 0.55 -6.35
C LEU A 195 -24.30 0.52 -6.35
N ARG A 196 -24.91 -0.67 -6.46
CA ARG A 196 -26.37 -0.86 -6.35
C ARG A 196 -26.84 -1.15 -4.93
N THR A 197 -25.98 -1.73 -4.10
CA THR A 197 -26.36 -2.18 -2.75
C THR A 197 -26.29 -1.04 -1.73
N PHE A 198 -25.37 -0.13 -1.92
CA PHE A 198 -25.10 0.99 -1.03
C PHE A 198 -25.42 2.33 -1.67
#